data_1ce0e0a24e76e4012e2f10be50505377
#
_entry.id   1ce0e0a24e76e4012e2f10be50505377
#
_cell.length_a   1.000
_cell.length_b   1.000
_cell.length_c   1.000
_cell.angle_alpha   90.00
_cell.angle_beta   90.00
_cell.angle_gamma   90.00
#
_symmetry.space_group_name_H-M   'P 1'
#
loop_
_entity.id
_entity.type
_entity.pdbx_description
1 polymer ?
#
loop_
_entity_poly.entity_id
_entity_poly.type
_entity_poly.pdbx_seq_one_letter_code
_entity_poly.pdbx_strand_id
1 'polypeptide(L)'
;DFDPEEIKRKVSVCTAVAPFAWGSTKINLIDTPGLFDFAGEAAQGVRAAESLLIAVSGKSGVDVGTEKAYKMAKDLSKATLFFVSKLDVEHSDFYKVFEELKSTFGPSVCPIVVPYVEDQQVKCYINLIDMKAYTYDDKGEAHEVDMPDFGHRLDGLTAAVSEAVAETDESLFEKYFSGAGN
;
A
#
# COMPACT_ATOMS: atom_id res chain seq x y z
N ASP A 1 -16.23 0.39 -13.18
CA ASP A 1 -16.42 0.43 -14.66
C ASP A 1 -17.91 0.32 -15.00
N PHE A 2 -18.45 1.31 -15.67
CA PHE A 2 -19.85 1.35 -16.09
C PHE A 2 -19.99 1.64 -17.59
N ASP A 3 -18.91 2.05 -18.27
CA ASP A 3 -18.88 2.20 -19.69
C ASP A 3 -18.97 0.82 -20.39
N PRO A 4 -19.79 0.65 -21.45
CA PRO A 4 -19.89 -0.62 -22.16
C PRO A 4 -18.56 -1.17 -22.68
N GLU A 5 -17.63 -0.31 -23.05
CA GLU A 5 -16.30 -0.72 -23.52
C GLU A 5 -15.42 -1.22 -22.35
N GLU A 6 -15.49 -0.58 -21.19
CA GLU A 6 -14.81 -1.03 -19.96
C GLU A 6 -15.30 -2.40 -19.52
N ILE A 7 -16.62 -2.59 -19.49
CA ILE A 7 -17.27 -3.87 -19.15
C ILE A 7 -16.82 -4.98 -20.11
N LYS A 8 -16.78 -4.69 -21.41
CA LYS A 8 -16.37 -5.63 -22.45
C LYS A 8 -14.89 -6.00 -22.36
N ARG A 9 -14.03 -5.01 -22.11
CA ARG A 9 -12.57 -5.21 -22.02
C ARG A 9 -12.13 -5.67 -20.64
N LYS A 10 -12.96 -5.50 -19.62
CA LYS A 10 -12.62 -5.71 -18.19
C LYS A 10 -11.41 -4.90 -17.74
N VAL A 11 -11.28 -3.67 -18.22
CA VAL A 11 -10.25 -2.70 -17.85
C VAL A 11 -10.85 -1.30 -17.86
N SER A 12 -10.37 -0.44 -16.95
CA SER A 12 -10.75 0.97 -16.92
C SER A 12 -10.20 1.72 -18.12
N VAL A 13 -11.00 2.58 -18.72
CA VAL A 13 -10.67 3.46 -19.85
C VAL A 13 -10.74 4.93 -19.43
N CYS A 14 -11.73 5.26 -18.61
CA CYS A 14 -11.96 6.61 -18.07
C CYS A 14 -11.75 6.64 -16.56
N THR A 15 -11.44 7.83 -16.04
CA THR A 15 -11.38 8.07 -14.60
C THR A 15 -12.77 8.01 -14.00
N ALA A 16 -12.93 7.28 -12.90
CA ALA A 16 -14.16 7.18 -12.13
C ALA A 16 -14.00 7.75 -10.72
N VAL A 17 -15.08 8.27 -10.14
CA VAL A 17 -15.10 8.80 -8.76
C VAL A 17 -16.13 8.04 -7.94
N ALA A 18 -15.67 7.45 -6.83
CA ALA A 18 -16.53 6.73 -5.88
C ALA A 18 -16.45 7.39 -4.51
N PRO A 19 -17.46 8.21 -4.12
CA PRO A 19 -17.51 8.80 -2.79
C PRO A 19 -18.06 7.80 -1.77
N PHE A 20 -17.43 7.73 -0.58
CA PHE A 20 -17.94 6.95 0.54
C PHE A 20 -17.59 7.62 1.88
N ALA A 21 -18.20 7.18 2.96
CA ALA A 21 -17.89 7.63 4.31
C ALA A 21 -17.14 6.55 5.06
N TRP A 22 -16.07 6.94 5.76
CA TRP A 22 -15.34 6.11 6.70
C TRP A 22 -15.32 6.79 8.07
N GLY A 23 -16.10 6.27 9.01
CA GLY A 23 -16.36 6.95 10.27
C GLY A 23 -17.00 8.34 10.04
N SER A 24 -16.35 9.39 10.50
CA SER A 24 -16.77 10.79 10.30
C SER A 24 -16.17 11.46 9.07
N THR A 25 -15.32 10.75 8.32
CA THR A 25 -14.57 11.30 7.17
C THR A 25 -15.23 10.91 5.86
N LYS A 26 -15.46 11.88 4.97
CA LYS A 26 -15.85 11.63 3.59
C LYS A 26 -14.59 11.39 2.74
N ILE A 27 -14.55 10.25 2.07
CA ILE A 27 -13.47 9.89 1.13
C ILE A 27 -14.03 9.92 -0.28
N ASN A 28 -13.31 10.55 -1.20
CA ASN A 28 -13.58 10.49 -2.64
C ASN A 28 -12.46 9.68 -3.28
N LEU A 29 -12.75 8.42 -3.60
CA LEU A 29 -11.81 7.56 -4.32
C LEU A 29 -11.86 7.93 -5.80
N ILE A 30 -10.71 8.27 -6.38
CA ILE A 30 -10.52 8.52 -7.81
C ILE A 30 -9.82 7.30 -8.39
N ASP A 31 -10.56 6.46 -9.11
CA ASP A 31 -10.03 5.29 -9.80
C ASP A 31 -9.59 5.68 -11.21
N THR A 32 -8.32 5.45 -11.53
CA THR A 32 -7.73 5.83 -12.82
C THR A 32 -7.33 4.61 -13.63
N PRO A 33 -7.41 4.68 -14.97
CA PRO A 33 -6.94 3.60 -15.84
C PRO A 33 -5.45 3.29 -15.61
N GLY A 34 -5.12 1.99 -15.55
CA GLY A 34 -3.74 1.51 -15.38
C GLY A 34 -2.97 1.35 -16.70
N LEU A 35 -3.66 1.33 -17.86
CA LEU A 35 -3.00 1.17 -19.14
C LEU A 35 -2.34 2.47 -19.62
N PHE A 36 -1.15 2.34 -20.23
CA PHE A 36 -0.37 3.50 -20.70
C PHE A 36 -1.09 4.35 -21.75
N ASP A 37 -1.98 3.76 -22.54
CA ASP A 37 -2.79 4.45 -23.53
C ASP A 37 -3.67 5.54 -22.90
N PHE A 38 -3.99 5.41 -21.61
CA PHE A 38 -4.83 6.31 -20.84
C PHE A 38 -4.04 7.13 -19.79
N ALA A 39 -2.74 7.30 -20.00
CA ALA A 39 -1.88 8.03 -19.03
C ALA A 39 -2.34 9.48 -18.75
N GLY A 40 -3.06 10.10 -19.70
CA GLY A 40 -3.67 11.42 -19.50
C GLY A 40 -4.73 11.43 -18.41
N GLU A 41 -5.56 10.39 -18.34
CA GLU A 41 -6.57 10.19 -17.30
C GLU A 41 -5.90 10.04 -15.92
N ALA A 42 -4.87 9.17 -15.85
CA ALA A 42 -4.10 8.98 -14.63
C ALA A 42 -3.46 10.29 -14.13
N ALA A 43 -2.88 11.09 -15.03
CA ALA A 43 -2.27 12.37 -14.68
C ALA A 43 -3.30 13.38 -14.13
N GLN A 44 -4.53 13.38 -14.66
CA GLN A 44 -5.61 14.23 -14.14
C GLN A 44 -6.05 13.77 -12.75
N GLY A 45 -6.23 12.47 -12.54
CA GLY A 45 -6.56 11.90 -11.24
C GLY A 45 -5.52 12.21 -10.17
N VAL A 46 -4.24 12.03 -10.50
CA VAL A 46 -3.13 12.36 -9.60
C VAL A 46 -3.12 13.84 -9.20
N ARG A 47 -3.41 14.74 -10.13
CA ARG A 47 -3.49 16.19 -9.83
C ARG A 47 -4.64 16.53 -8.91
N ALA A 48 -5.79 15.89 -9.10
CA ALA A 48 -7.01 16.15 -8.34
C ALA A 48 -6.97 15.57 -6.92
N ALA A 49 -6.26 14.44 -6.72
CA ALA A 49 -6.18 13.76 -5.44
C ALA A 49 -5.21 14.45 -4.45
N GLU A 50 -5.47 14.31 -3.16
CA GLU A 50 -4.58 14.79 -2.09
C GLU A 50 -3.43 13.80 -1.83
N SER A 51 -3.71 12.51 -2.01
CA SER A 51 -2.75 11.41 -1.83
C SER A 51 -2.98 10.31 -2.86
N LEU A 52 -2.00 9.44 -3.05
CA LEU A 52 -2.06 8.33 -3.99
C LEU A 52 -2.00 6.98 -3.28
N LEU A 53 -2.85 6.06 -3.75
CA LEU A 53 -2.73 4.64 -3.51
C LEU A 53 -2.24 3.98 -4.80
N ILE A 54 -1.02 3.43 -4.80
CA ILE A 54 -0.44 2.73 -5.95
C ILE A 54 -0.60 1.23 -5.73
N ALA A 55 -1.44 0.59 -6.55
CA ALA A 55 -1.64 -0.85 -6.51
C ALA A 55 -0.50 -1.58 -7.24
N VAL A 56 0.17 -2.49 -6.53
CA VAL A 56 1.27 -3.30 -7.04
C VAL A 56 0.89 -4.77 -6.97
N SER A 57 1.16 -5.53 -8.01
CA SER A 57 0.84 -6.97 -8.02
C SER A 57 1.83 -7.75 -7.16
N GLY A 58 1.34 -8.55 -6.20
CA GLY A 58 2.16 -9.47 -5.41
C GLY A 58 2.87 -10.54 -6.22
N LYS A 59 2.42 -10.79 -7.47
CA LYS A 59 3.04 -11.74 -8.39
C LYS A 59 4.09 -11.09 -9.29
N SER A 60 3.76 -9.92 -9.87
CA SER A 60 4.61 -9.27 -10.88
C SER A 60 5.63 -8.31 -10.27
N GLY A 61 5.39 -7.81 -9.06
CA GLY A 61 6.25 -6.84 -8.41
C GLY A 61 6.15 -5.44 -9.01
N VAL A 62 7.23 -4.69 -8.87
CA VAL A 62 7.35 -3.32 -9.39
C VAL A 62 7.47 -3.35 -10.91
N ASP A 63 6.62 -2.61 -11.59
CA ASP A 63 6.62 -2.44 -13.03
C ASP A 63 6.79 -0.97 -13.44
N VAL A 64 6.90 -0.73 -14.75
CA VAL A 64 7.05 0.62 -15.32
C VAL A 64 5.86 1.53 -14.96
N GLY A 65 4.65 0.97 -14.79
CA GLY A 65 3.47 1.70 -14.36
C GLY A 65 3.61 2.20 -12.93
N THR A 66 4.10 1.34 -12.04
CA THR A 66 4.41 1.67 -10.64
C THR A 66 5.43 2.80 -10.55
N GLU A 67 6.54 2.72 -11.31
CA GLU A 67 7.58 3.75 -11.32
C GLU A 67 7.04 5.10 -11.82
N LYS A 68 6.25 5.10 -12.90
CA LYS A 68 5.64 6.31 -13.44
C LYS A 68 4.64 6.95 -12.48
N ALA A 69 3.79 6.14 -11.84
CA ALA A 69 2.82 6.62 -10.86
C ALA A 69 3.53 7.26 -9.66
N TYR A 70 4.56 6.59 -9.12
CA TYR A 70 5.35 7.14 -8.02
C TYR A 70 6.08 8.43 -8.42
N LYS A 71 6.67 8.48 -9.63
CA LYS A 71 7.30 9.70 -10.13
C LYS A 71 6.31 10.87 -10.21
N MET A 72 5.11 10.64 -10.74
CA MET A 72 4.07 11.69 -10.79
C MET A 72 3.68 12.16 -9.39
N ALA A 73 3.53 11.24 -8.43
CA ALA A 73 3.25 11.58 -7.05
C ALA A 73 4.34 12.45 -6.44
N LYS A 74 5.60 12.07 -6.64
CA LYS A 74 6.78 12.79 -6.12
C LYS A 74 6.93 14.17 -6.74
N ASP A 75 6.76 14.29 -8.05
CA ASP A 75 6.85 15.58 -8.78
C ASP A 75 5.77 16.58 -8.29
N LEU A 76 4.66 16.10 -7.75
CA LEU A 76 3.56 16.89 -7.19
C LEU A 76 3.55 16.91 -5.65
N SER A 77 4.58 16.37 -4.99
CA SER A 77 4.70 16.28 -3.54
C SER A 77 3.47 15.63 -2.87
N LYS A 78 2.92 14.59 -3.50
CA LYS A 78 1.76 13.86 -2.97
C LYS A 78 2.22 12.73 -2.03
N ALA A 79 1.54 12.59 -0.89
CA ALA A 79 1.69 11.43 -0.04
C ALA A 79 1.31 10.16 -0.81
N THR A 80 2.09 9.10 -0.65
CA THR A 80 1.92 7.86 -1.42
C THR A 80 1.88 6.65 -0.51
N LEU A 81 0.92 5.77 -0.75
CA LEU A 81 0.79 4.46 -0.15
C LEU A 81 0.88 3.40 -1.24
N PHE A 82 1.68 2.36 -1.04
CA PHE A 82 1.69 1.17 -1.89
C PHE A 82 0.74 0.11 -1.32
N PHE A 83 -0.09 -0.46 -2.19
CA PHE A 83 -0.97 -1.57 -1.85
C PHE A 83 -0.58 -2.80 -2.66
N VAL A 84 -0.01 -3.81 -1.99
CA VAL A 84 0.35 -5.06 -2.64
C VAL A 84 -0.88 -5.95 -2.73
N SER A 85 -1.41 -6.09 -3.94
CA SER A 85 -2.61 -6.85 -4.27
C SER A 85 -2.27 -8.25 -4.80
N LYS A 86 -3.30 -9.09 -5.01
CA LYS A 86 -3.16 -10.44 -5.59
C LYS A 86 -2.20 -11.34 -4.81
N LEU A 87 -2.28 -11.29 -3.47
CA LEU A 87 -1.52 -12.18 -2.60
C LEU A 87 -2.15 -13.59 -2.50
N ASP A 88 -3.34 -13.76 -3.02
CA ASP A 88 -4.09 -15.01 -3.18
C ASP A 88 -3.73 -15.79 -4.45
N VAL A 89 -2.94 -15.20 -5.33
CA VAL A 89 -2.53 -15.81 -6.61
C VAL A 89 -1.25 -16.63 -6.39
N GLU A 90 -1.17 -17.78 -7.07
CA GLU A 90 0.01 -18.64 -7.06
C GLU A 90 1.29 -17.90 -7.48
N HIS A 91 2.38 -18.13 -6.75
CA HIS A 91 3.67 -17.46 -6.90
C HIS A 91 3.66 -15.96 -6.53
N SER A 92 2.69 -15.50 -5.75
CA SER A 92 2.77 -14.18 -5.13
C SER A 92 3.70 -14.19 -3.93
N ASP A 93 4.44 -13.09 -3.72
CA ASP A 93 5.34 -12.93 -2.58
C ASP A 93 5.38 -11.45 -2.15
N PHE A 94 4.72 -11.16 -1.03
CA PHE A 94 4.71 -9.81 -0.46
C PHE A 94 6.11 -9.30 -0.13
N TYR A 95 6.93 -10.13 0.50
CA TYR A 95 8.24 -9.69 0.99
C TYR A 95 9.22 -9.42 -0.14
N LYS A 96 9.16 -10.21 -1.19
CA LYS A 96 9.92 -9.94 -2.42
C LYS A 96 9.52 -8.60 -3.03
N VAL A 97 8.21 -8.34 -3.17
CA VAL A 97 7.71 -7.07 -3.72
C VAL A 97 8.06 -5.90 -2.82
N PHE A 98 8.00 -6.07 -1.49
CA PHE A 98 8.42 -5.04 -0.54
C PHE A 98 9.89 -4.67 -0.69
N GLU A 99 10.79 -5.66 -0.84
CA GLU A 99 12.21 -5.39 -1.09
C GLU A 99 12.44 -4.72 -2.46
N GLU A 100 11.68 -5.07 -3.49
CA GLU A 100 11.71 -4.39 -4.79
C GLU A 100 11.27 -2.92 -4.66
N LEU A 101 10.19 -2.64 -3.93
CA LEU A 101 9.71 -1.28 -3.65
C LEU A 101 10.78 -0.46 -2.91
N LYS A 102 11.39 -1.04 -1.87
CA LYS A 102 12.42 -0.41 -1.08
C LYS A 102 13.69 -0.13 -1.89
N SER A 103 14.12 -1.08 -2.72
CA SER A 103 15.30 -0.92 -3.58
C SER A 103 15.08 0.12 -4.69
N THR A 104 13.85 0.24 -5.20
CA THR A 104 13.52 1.16 -6.30
C THR A 104 13.26 2.59 -5.81
N PHE A 105 12.54 2.74 -4.70
CA PHE A 105 12.04 4.05 -4.24
C PHE A 105 12.75 4.57 -2.98
N GLY A 106 13.61 3.76 -2.38
CA GLY A 106 14.47 4.18 -1.27
C GLY A 106 14.02 3.71 0.11
N PRO A 107 14.82 4.03 1.15
CA PRO A 107 14.64 3.51 2.51
C PRO A 107 13.39 4.06 3.23
N SER A 108 12.84 5.18 2.75
CA SER A 108 11.59 5.74 3.31
C SER A 108 10.36 4.86 3.05
N VAL A 109 10.47 3.83 2.17
CA VAL A 109 9.42 2.82 2.00
C VAL A 109 9.45 1.86 3.19
N CYS A 110 8.46 1.99 4.06
CA CYS A 110 8.30 1.13 5.24
C CYS A 110 6.96 0.40 5.21
N PRO A 111 6.87 -0.79 5.81
CA PRO A 111 5.63 -1.55 5.85
C PRO A 111 4.73 -1.04 6.97
N ILE A 112 3.42 -0.95 6.72
CA ILE A 112 2.41 -0.61 7.73
C ILE A 112 1.63 -1.87 8.13
N VAL A 113 1.23 -2.65 7.12
CA VAL A 113 0.54 -3.93 7.31
C VAL A 113 1.31 -5.00 6.54
N VAL A 114 1.58 -6.11 7.19
CA VAL A 114 2.31 -7.24 6.59
C VAL A 114 1.52 -8.53 6.69
N PRO A 115 1.56 -9.41 5.67
CA PRO A 115 0.93 -10.72 5.76
C PRO A 115 1.78 -11.67 6.61
N TYR A 116 1.13 -12.46 7.46
CA TYR A 116 1.71 -13.66 8.03
C TYR A 116 1.40 -14.83 7.10
N VAL A 117 2.44 -15.44 6.57
CA VAL A 117 2.35 -16.52 5.57
C VAL A 117 2.87 -17.81 6.17
N GLU A 118 2.04 -18.84 6.13
CA GLU A 118 2.38 -20.22 6.52
C GLU A 118 1.88 -21.17 5.43
N ASP A 119 2.70 -22.16 5.04
CA ASP A 119 2.39 -23.09 3.95
C ASP A 119 1.93 -22.43 2.64
N GLN A 120 2.60 -21.33 2.27
CA GLN A 120 2.28 -20.51 1.08
C GLN A 120 0.88 -19.88 1.09
N GLN A 121 0.26 -19.79 2.25
CA GLN A 121 -1.05 -19.16 2.44
C GLN A 121 -0.96 -18.03 3.44
N VAL A 122 -1.61 -16.93 3.13
CA VAL A 122 -1.78 -15.83 4.09
C VAL A 122 -2.77 -16.28 5.16
N LYS A 123 -2.32 -16.34 6.41
CA LYS A 123 -3.14 -16.72 7.57
C LYS A 123 -3.79 -15.50 8.22
N CYS A 124 -3.06 -14.42 8.35
CA CYS A 124 -3.57 -13.15 8.85
C CYS A 124 -2.70 -11.99 8.35
N TYR A 125 -3.13 -10.78 8.65
CA TYR A 125 -2.39 -9.54 8.38
C TYR A 125 -2.06 -8.88 9.71
N ILE A 126 -0.80 -8.48 9.89
CA ILE A 126 -0.32 -7.81 11.10
C ILE A 126 -0.20 -6.32 10.80
N ASN A 127 -0.92 -5.51 11.55
CA ASN A 127 -0.79 -4.06 11.54
C ASN A 127 0.33 -3.67 12.52
N LEU A 128 1.39 -3.08 11.99
CA LEU A 128 2.59 -2.71 12.75
C LEU A 128 2.41 -1.41 13.56
N ILE A 129 1.31 -0.68 13.37
CA ILE A 129 1.03 0.56 14.10
C ILE A 129 0.35 0.24 15.44
N ASP A 130 -0.69 -0.61 15.42
CA ASP A 130 -1.45 -1.00 16.62
C ASP A 130 -0.98 -2.33 17.21
N MET A 131 -0.05 -3.02 16.53
CA MET A 131 0.50 -4.31 16.93
C MET A 131 -0.59 -5.37 17.13
N LYS A 132 -1.50 -5.45 16.17
CA LYS A 132 -2.62 -6.40 16.14
C LYS A 132 -2.64 -7.20 14.86
N ALA A 133 -3.18 -8.42 14.94
CA ALA A 133 -3.37 -9.31 13.81
C ALA A 133 -4.85 -9.39 13.43
N TYR A 134 -5.12 -9.41 12.11
CA TYR A 134 -6.47 -9.43 11.57
C TYR A 134 -6.63 -10.45 10.45
N THR A 135 -7.78 -11.08 10.41
CA THR A 135 -8.28 -11.80 9.24
C THR A 135 -9.44 -11.02 8.64
N TYR A 136 -9.76 -11.29 7.38
CA TYR A 136 -10.86 -10.64 6.67
C TYR A 136 -11.79 -11.71 6.12
N ASP A 137 -13.09 -11.51 6.28
CA ASP A 137 -14.10 -12.37 5.70
C ASP A 137 -14.39 -12.00 4.23
N ASP A 138 -15.30 -12.77 3.59
CA ASP A 138 -15.69 -12.55 2.18
C ASP A 138 -16.37 -11.19 1.93
N LYS A 139 -16.80 -10.50 2.99
CA LYS A 139 -17.39 -9.15 2.92
C LYS A 139 -16.35 -8.06 3.17
N GLY A 140 -15.12 -8.43 3.50
CA GLY A 140 -14.04 -7.53 3.85
C GLY A 140 -14.12 -6.99 5.29
N GLU A 141 -14.91 -7.61 6.17
CA GLU A 141 -14.94 -7.25 7.59
C GLU A 141 -13.71 -7.79 8.30
N ALA A 142 -13.06 -6.92 9.07
CA ALA A 142 -11.86 -7.28 9.82
C ALA A 142 -12.22 -7.97 11.14
N HIS A 143 -11.57 -9.08 11.43
CA HIS A 143 -11.67 -9.82 12.69
C HIS A 143 -10.30 -9.90 13.34
N GLU A 144 -10.18 -9.34 14.55
CA GLU A 144 -8.95 -9.44 15.34
C GLU A 144 -8.72 -10.91 15.76
N VAL A 145 -7.47 -11.36 15.58
CA VAL A 145 -7.03 -12.72 15.95
C VAL A 145 -5.78 -12.63 16.81
N ASP A 146 -5.44 -13.72 17.46
CA ASP A 146 -4.21 -13.79 18.27
C ASP A 146 -2.98 -13.54 17.39
N MET A 147 -2.01 -12.79 17.95
CA MET A 147 -0.77 -12.50 17.28
C MET A 147 0.03 -13.80 17.05
N PRO A 148 0.36 -14.13 15.79
CA PRO A 148 1.18 -15.30 15.51
C PRO A 148 2.63 -15.10 16.00
N ASP A 149 3.33 -16.21 16.22
CA ASP A 149 4.77 -16.15 16.49
C ASP A 149 5.52 -15.79 15.20
N PHE A 150 5.91 -14.54 15.10
CA PHE A 150 6.63 -13.99 13.95
C PHE A 150 8.15 -13.94 14.18
N GLY A 151 8.59 -14.28 15.38
CA GLY A 151 9.99 -14.26 15.79
C GLY A 151 10.64 -12.86 15.63
N HIS A 152 11.95 -12.84 15.47
CA HIS A 152 12.73 -11.58 15.33
C HIS A 152 12.42 -10.77 14.06
N ARG A 153 11.64 -11.32 13.14
CA ARG A 153 11.27 -10.60 11.92
C ARG A 153 10.35 -9.42 12.21
N LEU A 154 9.47 -9.56 13.19
CA LEU A 154 8.55 -8.50 13.60
C LEU A 154 9.32 -7.29 14.14
N ASP A 155 10.35 -7.53 14.97
CA ASP A 155 11.19 -6.47 15.54
C ASP A 155 11.86 -5.64 14.44
N GLY A 156 12.40 -6.30 13.41
CA GLY A 156 13.02 -5.62 12.27
C GLY A 156 12.04 -4.79 11.43
N LEU A 157 10.81 -5.27 11.24
CA LEU A 157 9.77 -4.55 10.51
C LEU A 157 9.28 -3.33 11.31
N THR A 158 9.09 -3.48 12.62
CA THR A 158 8.68 -2.37 13.49
C THR A 158 9.78 -1.31 13.60
N ALA A 159 11.04 -1.72 13.69
CA ALA A 159 12.18 -0.80 13.67
C ALA A 159 12.21 0.01 12.36
N ALA A 160 11.98 -0.62 11.20
CA ALA A 160 11.92 0.06 9.91
C ALA A 160 10.81 1.12 9.83
N VAL A 161 9.65 0.87 10.45
CA VAL A 161 8.57 1.87 10.57
C VAL A 161 9.02 3.04 11.44
N SER A 162 9.59 2.76 12.61
CA SER A 162 10.04 3.78 13.55
C SER A 162 11.15 4.67 12.94
N GLU A 163 12.09 4.07 12.21
CA GLU A 163 13.15 4.78 11.51
C GLU A 163 12.60 5.69 10.42
N ALA A 164 11.69 5.17 9.57
CA ALA A 164 11.07 5.95 8.50
C ALA A 164 10.24 7.13 9.04
N VAL A 165 9.56 6.95 10.18
CA VAL A 165 8.81 8.04 10.84
C VAL A 165 9.76 9.05 11.45
N ALA A 166 10.85 8.62 12.08
CA ALA A 166 11.85 9.51 12.67
C ALA A 166 12.50 10.43 11.62
N GLU A 167 12.70 9.96 10.40
CA GLU A 167 13.26 10.77 9.30
C GLU A 167 12.34 11.90 8.83
N THR A 168 11.05 11.89 9.21
CA THR A 168 10.09 12.90 8.74
C THR A 168 10.08 14.19 9.54
N ASP A 169 10.58 14.16 10.78
CA ASP A 169 10.55 15.30 11.70
C ASP A 169 11.74 15.27 12.66
N GLU A 170 12.44 16.40 12.83
CA GLU A 170 13.62 16.52 13.67
C GLU A 170 13.35 16.16 15.15
N SER A 171 12.17 16.48 15.65
CA SER A 171 11.79 16.16 17.04
C SER A 171 11.53 14.66 17.23
N LEU A 172 11.03 13.97 16.21
CA LEU A 172 10.84 12.52 16.20
C LEU A 172 12.18 11.80 16.07
N PHE A 173 13.08 12.33 15.26
CA PHE A 173 14.44 11.82 15.11
C PHE A 173 15.20 11.85 16.45
N GLU A 174 15.19 13.00 17.15
CA GLU A 174 15.81 13.12 18.48
C GLU A 174 15.23 12.13 19.49
N LYS A 175 13.90 11.94 19.51
CA LYS A 175 13.23 10.98 20.40
C LYS A 175 13.66 9.54 20.10
N TYR A 176 13.71 9.17 18.83
CA TYR A 176 14.11 7.83 18.42
C TYR A 176 15.53 7.48 18.86
N PHE A 177 16.49 8.36 18.60
CA PHE A 177 17.88 8.14 18.96
C PHE A 177 18.21 8.36 20.44
N SER A 178 17.41 9.14 21.19
CA SER A 178 17.56 9.31 22.64
C SER A 178 17.00 8.14 23.47
N GLY A 179 16.38 7.15 22.83
CA GLY A 179 15.75 6.02 23.53
C GLY A 179 14.49 6.37 24.34
N ALA A 180 13.92 7.55 24.14
CA ALA A 180 12.71 8.03 24.83
C ALA A 180 11.39 7.57 24.17
N GLY A 181 11.46 6.59 23.26
CA GLY A 181 10.34 6.10 22.46
C GLY A 181 10.00 4.62 22.68
N ASN A 182 9.93 4.20 23.96
CA ASN A 182 9.33 2.91 24.33
C ASN A 182 8.04 3.15 25.10
#